data_3b2f65fac444384462dd7f5e1e6b31b4
#
_entry.id   3b2f65fac444384462dd7f5e1e6b31b4
#
_cell.length_a   1.000
_cell.length_b   1.000
_cell.length_c   1.000
_cell.angle_alpha   90.00
_cell.angle_beta   90.00
_cell.angle_gamma   90.00
#
_symmetry.space_group_name_H-M   'P 1'
#
loop_
_entity.id
_entity.type
_entity.pdbx_description
1 polymer ?
#
loop_
_entity_poly.entity_id
_entity_poly.type
_entity_poly.pdbx_seq_one_letter_code
_entity_poly.pdbx_strand_id
1 'polypeptide(L)'
;MTKTSTCSITFRKPTACDGLALNALIERCPPLDTNSAYCNLLQASHFADTAIIAVDKNNALVGSITGYMLPNKPDTLFVWQVALAPEARGQGLALSMLTHLFDRCEQAKNIETSISPNNHASQKLFTRFFEQRGFFVEQTTLFDKTLHFAGRHETEVLYRATLPSVATR
;
A
#
# COMPACT_ATOMS: atom_id res chain seq x y z
N MET A 1 -26.07 -16.94 21.72
CA MET A 1 -24.56 -16.85 21.73
C MET A 1 -24.05 -16.97 20.32
N THR A 2 -23.95 -15.85 19.62
CA THR A 2 -23.40 -15.80 18.26
C THR A 2 -21.87 -15.89 18.34
N LYS A 3 -21.32 -17.05 17.97
CA LYS A 3 -19.88 -17.20 17.76
C LYS A 3 -19.45 -16.26 16.63
N THR A 4 -18.76 -15.18 16.97
CA THR A 4 -18.00 -14.38 16.01
C THR A 4 -16.97 -15.31 15.40
N SER A 5 -17.22 -15.79 14.20
CA SER A 5 -16.25 -16.57 13.42
C SER A 5 -15.10 -15.60 13.09
N THR A 6 -14.00 -15.72 13.82
CA THR A 6 -12.75 -15.04 13.44
C THR A 6 -12.38 -15.52 12.05
N CYS A 7 -12.61 -14.67 11.07
CA CYS A 7 -12.20 -14.94 9.70
C CYS A 7 -10.67 -15.01 9.69
N SER A 8 -10.12 -16.21 9.54
CA SER A 8 -8.68 -16.41 9.47
C SER A 8 -8.16 -15.76 8.19
N ILE A 9 -7.42 -14.67 8.33
CA ILE A 9 -6.74 -13.97 7.24
C ILE A 9 -5.27 -14.39 7.22
N THR A 10 -4.77 -14.74 6.06
CA THR A 10 -3.35 -15.08 5.85
C THR A 10 -2.70 -14.03 4.95
N PHE A 11 -1.48 -13.61 5.32
CA PHE A 11 -0.65 -12.71 4.53
C PHE A 11 0.41 -13.50 3.77
N ARG A 12 0.58 -13.17 2.50
CA ARG A 12 1.66 -13.74 1.68
C ARG A 12 2.09 -12.81 0.56
N LYS A 13 3.22 -13.12 -0.06
CA LYS A 13 3.59 -12.52 -1.35
C LYS A 13 2.58 -12.94 -2.42
N PRO A 14 2.23 -12.06 -3.36
CA PRO A 14 1.51 -12.47 -4.55
C PRO A 14 2.39 -13.33 -5.48
N THR A 15 1.74 -14.01 -6.38
CA THR A 15 2.34 -14.68 -7.54
C THR A 15 1.66 -14.18 -8.81
N ALA A 16 2.21 -14.48 -9.99
CA ALA A 16 1.58 -14.12 -11.25
C ALA A 16 0.12 -14.63 -11.36
N CYS A 17 -0.19 -15.78 -10.74
CA CYS A 17 -1.55 -16.33 -10.71
C CYS A 17 -2.55 -15.44 -9.93
N ASP A 18 -2.07 -14.56 -9.07
CA ASP A 18 -2.92 -13.63 -8.30
C ASP A 18 -3.25 -12.34 -9.09
N GLY A 19 -2.58 -12.08 -10.21
CA GLY A 19 -2.67 -10.80 -10.93
C GLY A 19 -4.08 -10.41 -11.37
N LEU A 20 -4.88 -11.36 -11.86
CA LEU A 20 -6.27 -11.11 -12.24
C LEU A 20 -7.18 -10.91 -11.02
N ALA A 21 -6.95 -11.66 -9.95
CA ALA A 21 -7.68 -11.47 -8.69
C ALA A 21 -7.35 -10.12 -8.05
N LEU A 22 -6.09 -9.67 -8.15
CA LEU A 22 -5.65 -8.34 -7.74
C LEU A 22 -6.37 -7.24 -8.56
N ASN A 23 -6.44 -7.40 -9.87
CA ASN A 23 -7.15 -6.46 -10.74
C ASN A 23 -8.65 -6.37 -10.35
N ALA A 24 -9.31 -7.51 -10.20
CA ALA A 24 -10.71 -7.57 -9.78
C ALA A 24 -10.95 -6.98 -8.38
N LEU A 25 -10.01 -7.14 -7.42
CA LEU A 25 -10.10 -6.50 -6.12
C LEU A 25 -10.07 -4.98 -6.24
N ILE A 26 -9.15 -4.43 -7.03
CA ILE A 26 -9.00 -2.98 -7.21
C ILE A 26 -10.26 -2.39 -7.84
N GLU A 27 -10.87 -3.05 -8.83
CA GLU A 27 -12.14 -2.63 -9.46
C GLU A 27 -13.28 -2.52 -8.44
N ARG A 28 -13.27 -3.33 -7.38
CA ARG A 28 -14.24 -3.29 -6.28
C ARG A 28 -13.96 -2.23 -5.23
N CYS A 29 -12.89 -1.47 -5.38
CA CYS A 29 -12.41 -0.50 -4.40
C CYS A 29 -12.43 0.95 -4.90
N PRO A 30 -13.56 1.48 -5.42
CA PRO A 30 -13.61 2.89 -5.77
C PRO A 30 -13.32 3.76 -4.53
N PRO A 31 -12.65 4.92 -4.66
CA PRO A 31 -12.26 5.61 -5.89
C PRO A 31 -10.83 5.29 -6.36
N LEU A 32 -10.28 4.10 -6.07
CA LEU A 32 -8.95 3.74 -6.54
C LEU A 32 -8.91 3.71 -8.06
N ASP A 33 -7.83 4.21 -8.65
CA ASP A 33 -7.56 4.08 -10.07
C ASP A 33 -7.37 2.60 -10.43
N THR A 34 -8.10 2.16 -11.45
CA THR A 34 -7.95 0.82 -12.00
C THR A 34 -6.72 0.77 -12.91
N ASN A 35 -5.82 -0.17 -12.64
CA ASN A 35 -4.70 -0.45 -13.51
C ASN A 35 -5.13 -1.43 -14.62
N SER A 36 -4.35 -1.54 -15.70
CA SER A 36 -4.52 -2.65 -16.64
C SER A 36 -4.25 -3.98 -15.95
N ALA A 37 -4.88 -5.06 -16.40
CA ALA A 37 -4.59 -6.41 -15.90
C ALA A 37 -3.09 -6.74 -16.04
N TYR A 38 -2.45 -6.30 -17.14
CA TYR A 38 -1.01 -6.49 -17.34
C TYR A 38 -0.16 -5.79 -16.26
N CYS A 39 -0.53 -4.55 -15.86
CA CYS A 39 0.14 -3.85 -14.76
C CYS A 39 0.04 -4.66 -13.46
N ASN A 40 -1.14 -5.17 -13.13
CA ASN A 40 -1.32 -5.97 -11.92
C ASN A 40 -0.58 -7.33 -11.99
N LEU A 41 -0.45 -7.93 -13.16
CA LEU A 41 0.40 -9.11 -13.36
C LEU A 41 1.87 -8.81 -13.07
N LEU A 42 2.39 -7.66 -13.53
CA LEU A 42 3.76 -7.23 -13.21
C LEU A 42 3.93 -6.97 -11.71
N GLN A 43 2.96 -6.32 -11.07
CA GLN A 43 2.98 -6.10 -9.62
C GLN A 43 2.98 -7.42 -8.83
N ALA A 44 2.22 -8.41 -9.30
CA ALA A 44 2.13 -9.72 -8.67
C ALA A 44 3.31 -10.65 -8.97
N SER A 45 4.19 -10.30 -9.91
CA SER A 45 5.35 -11.11 -10.32
C SER A 45 6.67 -10.38 -10.14
N HIS A 46 6.98 -9.38 -10.97
CA HIS A 46 8.26 -8.65 -10.94
C HIS A 46 8.44 -7.87 -9.61
N PHE A 47 7.35 -7.35 -9.06
CA PHE A 47 7.35 -6.57 -7.81
C PHE A 47 6.77 -7.33 -6.62
N ALA A 48 6.70 -8.68 -6.70
CA ALA A 48 6.11 -9.51 -5.66
C ALA A 48 6.83 -9.36 -4.30
N ASP A 49 8.14 -9.12 -4.30
CA ASP A 49 8.92 -8.94 -3.08
C ASP A 49 8.54 -7.68 -2.30
N THR A 50 8.05 -6.67 -3.00
CA THR A 50 7.57 -5.40 -2.44
C THR A 50 6.04 -5.27 -2.47
N ALA A 51 5.34 -6.40 -2.56
CA ALA A 51 3.89 -6.48 -2.51
C ALA A 51 3.43 -7.51 -1.48
N ILE A 52 2.24 -7.33 -0.92
CA ILE A 52 1.62 -8.25 0.02
C ILE A 52 0.15 -8.39 -0.31
N ILE A 53 -0.38 -9.60 -0.20
CA ILE A 53 -1.80 -9.87 -0.30
C ILE A 53 -2.33 -10.51 0.98
N ALA A 54 -3.60 -10.24 1.27
CA ALA A 54 -4.37 -10.86 2.32
C ALA A 54 -5.43 -11.78 1.68
N VAL A 55 -5.44 -13.02 2.08
CA VAL A 55 -6.44 -14.01 1.62
C VAL A 55 -7.23 -14.54 2.79
N ASP A 56 -8.50 -14.81 2.56
CA ASP A 56 -9.38 -15.42 3.53
C ASP A 56 -9.21 -16.96 3.58
N LYS A 57 -9.99 -17.63 4.43
CA LYS A 57 -10.00 -19.09 4.58
C LYS A 57 -10.35 -19.86 3.30
N ASN A 58 -10.99 -19.20 2.33
CA ASN A 58 -11.35 -19.80 1.03
C ASN A 58 -10.32 -19.45 -0.04
N ASN A 59 -9.18 -18.86 0.35
CA ASN A 59 -8.15 -18.34 -0.56
C ASN A 59 -8.65 -17.19 -1.47
N ALA A 60 -9.75 -16.52 -1.10
CA ALA A 60 -10.20 -15.33 -1.79
C ALA A 60 -9.36 -14.11 -1.37
N LEU A 61 -8.95 -13.32 -2.35
CA LEU A 61 -8.12 -12.12 -2.13
C LEU A 61 -9.00 -10.99 -1.57
N VAL A 62 -8.71 -10.57 -0.35
CA VAL A 62 -9.49 -9.56 0.38
C VAL A 62 -8.69 -8.28 0.66
N GLY A 63 -7.38 -8.29 0.41
CA GLY A 63 -6.54 -7.11 0.56
C GLY A 63 -5.27 -7.21 -0.25
N SER A 64 -4.73 -6.07 -0.66
CA SER A 64 -3.43 -5.97 -1.33
C SER A 64 -2.75 -4.65 -1.00
N ILE A 65 -1.42 -4.70 -0.91
CA ILE A 65 -0.54 -3.54 -0.96
C ILE A 65 0.52 -3.84 -2.00
N THR A 66 0.68 -2.93 -2.96
CA THR A 66 1.71 -3.01 -4.00
C THR A 66 2.70 -1.87 -3.84
N GLY A 67 3.94 -2.11 -4.21
CA GLY A 67 5.00 -1.11 -4.11
C GLY A 67 6.26 -1.55 -4.84
N TYR A 68 7.30 -0.76 -4.74
CA TYR A 68 8.63 -1.06 -5.27
C TYR A 68 9.70 -0.29 -4.51
N MET A 69 10.93 -0.78 -4.54
CA MET A 69 12.07 0.01 -4.06
C MET A 69 12.40 1.09 -5.08
N LEU A 70 12.56 2.33 -4.62
CA LEU A 70 12.88 3.44 -5.53
C LEU A 70 14.23 3.20 -6.23
N PRO A 71 14.29 3.27 -7.58
CA PRO A 71 15.53 2.96 -8.32
C PRO A 71 16.74 3.81 -7.91
N ASN A 72 16.49 5.08 -7.57
CA ASN A 72 17.53 6.03 -7.16
C ASN A 72 17.65 6.21 -5.64
N LYS A 73 16.87 5.47 -4.86
CA LYS A 73 16.91 5.40 -3.38
C LYS A 73 16.64 3.96 -2.95
N PRO A 74 17.63 3.05 -3.07
CA PRO A 74 17.43 1.61 -2.89
C PRO A 74 17.06 1.19 -1.47
N ASP A 75 17.14 2.10 -0.50
CA ASP A 75 16.70 1.91 0.88
C ASP A 75 15.29 2.49 1.17
N THR A 76 14.56 2.88 0.13
CA THR A 76 13.24 3.51 0.25
C THR A 76 12.19 2.67 -0.47
N LEU A 77 11.23 2.15 0.30
CA LEU A 77 10.04 1.50 -0.24
C LEU A 77 9.02 2.56 -0.66
N PHE A 78 8.64 2.58 -1.93
CA PHE A 78 7.49 3.34 -2.40
C PHE A 78 6.25 2.46 -2.41
N VAL A 79 5.24 2.83 -1.63
CA VAL A 79 3.93 2.17 -1.66
C VAL A 79 3.07 2.78 -2.75
N TRP A 80 2.71 1.95 -3.72
CA TRP A 80 1.97 2.39 -4.90
C TRP A 80 0.46 2.42 -4.66
N GLN A 81 -0.10 1.29 -4.18
CA GLN A 81 -1.55 1.19 -3.99
C GLN A 81 -1.90 0.28 -2.81
N VAL A 82 -2.92 0.68 -2.06
CA VAL A 82 -3.51 -0.12 -0.98
C VAL A 82 -4.97 -0.35 -1.32
N ALA A 83 -5.39 -1.61 -1.45
CA ALA A 83 -6.76 -1.99 -1.71
C ALA A 83 -7.26 -2.98 -0.65
N LEU A 84 -8.44 -2.73 -0.10
CA LEU A 84 -9.16 -3.67 0.79
C LEU A 84 -10.57 -3.87 0.27
N ALA A 85 -10.98 -5.13 0.18
CA ALA A 85 -12.36 -5.48 -0.07
C ALA A 85 -13.27 -4.77 0.94
N PRO A 86 -14.44 -4.25 0.51
CA PRO A 86 -15.33 -3.51 1.40
C PRO A 86 -15.63 -4.24 2.72
N GLU A 87 -15.83 -5.54 2.66
CA GLU A 87 -16.10 -6.42 3.80
C GLU A 87 -14.92 -6.60 4.78
N ALA A 88 -13.70 -6.30 4.33
CA ALA A 88 -12.47 -6.42 5.13
C ALA A 88 -12.02 -5.10 5.78
N ARG A 89 -12.76 -4.00 5.53
CA ARG A 89 -12.43 -2.68 6.05
C ARG A 89 -12.77 -2.53 7.55
N GLY A 90 -12.17 -1.55 8.19
CA GLY A 90 -12.48 -1.19 9.59
C GLY A 90 -11.92 -2.15 10.65
N GLN A 91 -11.12 -3.15 10.26
CA GLN A 91 -10.57 -4.18 11.14
C GLN A 91 -9.05 -4.02 11.40
N GLY A 92 -8.45 -2.92 11.00
CA GLY A 92 -7.02 -2.70 11.13
C GLY A 92 -6.15 -3.49 10.14
N LEU A 93 -6.77 -4.17 9.17
CA LEU A 93 -6.11 -5.08 8.26
C LEU A 93 -5.04 -4.39 7.41
N ALA A 94 -5.34 -3.20 6.86
CA ALA A 94 -4.37 -2.45 6.05
C ALA A 94 -3.11 -2.09 6.83
N LEU A 95 -3.25 -1.68 8.10
CA LEU A 95 -2.12 -1.36 8.96
C LEU A 95 -1.27 -2.59 9.26
N SER A 96 -1.91 -3.72 9.55
CA SER A 96 -1.20 -5.00 9.74
C SER A 96 -0.46 -5.42 8.48
N MET A 97 -1.07 -5.32 7.31
CA MET A 97 -0.44 -5.64 6.03
C MET A 97 0.76 -4.73 5.75
N LEU A 98 0.61 -3.42 5.95
CA LEU A 98 1.68 -2.44 5.73
C LEU A 98 2.86 -2.70 6.67
N THR A 99 2.59 -3.03 7.92
CA THR A 99 3.59 -3.42 8.91
C THR A 99 4.37 -4.67 8.46
N HIS A 100 3.66 -5.73 8.07
CA HIS A 100 4.30 -6.97 7.59
C HIS A 100 5.09 -6.76 6.30
N LEU A 101 4.59 -5.94 5.38
CA LEU A 101 5.29 -5.62 4.15
C LEU A 101 6.61 -4.89 4.43
N PHE A 102 6.55 -3.83 5.23
CA PHE A 102 7.72 -3.02 5.56
C PHE A 102 8.77 -3.84 6.32
N ASP A 103 8.35 -4.65 7.30
CA ASP A 103 9.26 -5.52 8.08
C ASP A 103 9.91 -6.60 7.21
N ARG A 104 9.22 -7.08 6.19
CA ARG A 104 9.77 -8.04 5.22
C ARG A 104 10.79 -7.41 4.26
N CYS A 105 10.65 -6.14 3.95
CA CYS A 105 11.58 -5.42 3.09
C CYS A 105 12.81 -4.96 3.88
N GLU A 106 13.67 -5.89 4.29
CA GLU A 106 14.83 -5.66 5.19
C GLU A 106 15.75 -4.51 4.74
N GLN A 107 15.84 -4.27 3.44
CA GLN A 107 16.60 -3.15 2.88
C GLN A 107 15.91 -1.80 3.03
N ALA A 108 14.59 -1.76 3.28
CA ALA A 108 13.84 -0.53 3.41
C ALA A 108 14.08 0.11 4.78
N LYS A 109 14.69 1.28 4.80
CA LYS A 109 14.85 2.14 5.99
C LYS A 109 13.85 3.28 5.98
N ASN A 110 13.41 3.67 4.79
CA ASN A 110 12.50 4.76 4.55
C ASN A 110 11.28 4.26 3.77
N ILE A 111 10.19 5.01 3.83
CA ILE A 111 8.98 4.70 3.08
C ILE A 111 8.41 5.98 2.47
N GLU A 112 8.01 5.90 1.23
CA GLU A 112 7.33 6.95 0.51
C GLU A 112 5.99 6.44 -0.03
N THR A 113 5.01 7.33 -0.12
CA THR A 113 3.73 7.09 -0.80
C THR A 113 3.16 8.40 -1.28
N SER A 114 2.32 8.38 -2.32
CA SER A 114 1.57 9.55 -2.72
C SER A 114 0.09 9.39 -2.33
N ILE A 115 -0.52 10.45 -1.87
CA ILE A 115 -1.91 10.47 -1.42
C ILE A 115 -2.57 11.75 -1.91
N SER A 116 -3.70 11.62 -2.60
CA SER A 116 -4.50 12.79 -2.95
C SER A 116 -5.17 13.40 -1.71
N PRO A 117 -5.39 14.74 -1.68
CA PRO A 117 -5.93 15.43 -0.51
C PRO A 117 -7.28 14.89 -0.03
N ASN A 118 -8.08 14.31 -0.92
CA ASN A 118 -9.40 13.76 -0.61
C ASN A 118 -9.38 12.29 -0.13
N ASN A 119 -8.22 11.63 -0.16
CA ASN A 119 -8.11 10.24 0.27
C ASN A 119 -7.82 10.14 1.77
N HIS A 120 -8.83 10.47 2.58
CA HIS A 120 -8.71 10.48 4.04
C HIS A 120 -8.42 9.09 4.64
N ALA A 121 -8.86 8.01 3.99
CA ALA A 121 -8.59 6.66 4.44
C ALA A 121 -7.09 6.33 4.39
N SER A 122 -6.43 6.65 3.28
CA SER A 122 -4.98 6.48 3.15
C SER A 122 -4.21 7.41 4.07
N GLN A 123 -4.62 8.69 4.18
CA GLN A 123 -3.99 9.62 5.13
C GLN A 123 -4.00 9.06 6.55
N LYS A 124 -5.14 8.57 7.02
CA LYS A 124 -5.29 7.98 8.35
C LYS A 124 -4.42 6.73 8.53
N LEU A 125 -4.38 5.84 7.54
CA LEU A 125 -3.56 4.64 7.56
C LEU A 125 -2.08 4.97 7.70
N PHE A 126 -1.57 5.81 6.80
CA PHE A 126 -0.13 6.12 6.76
C PHE A 126 0.30 6.98 7.95
N THR A 127 -0.50 7.96 8.39
CA THR A 127 -0.20 8.73 9.61
C THR A 127 -0.03 7.79 10.81
N ARG A 128 -0.98 6.86 11.00
CA ARG A 128 -0.90 5.89 12.09
C ARG A 128 0.32 4.98 11.99
N PHE A 129 0.66 4.53 10.79
CA PHE A 129 1.85 3.72 10.56
C PHE A 129 3.14 4.50 10.88
N PHE A 130 3.24 5.74 10.42
CA PHE A 130 4.40 6.59 10.65
C PHE A 130 4.59 6.90 12.14
N GLU A 131 3.51 7.24 12.85
CA GLU A 131 3.53 7.46 14.29
C GLU A 131 4.00 6.22 15.07
N GLN A 132 3.46 5.04 14.74
CA GLN A 132 3.86 3.79 15.40
C GLN A 132 5.33 3.43 15.20
N ARG A 133 5.91 3.84 14.08
CA ARG A 133 7.30 3.57 13.74
C ARG A 133 8.27 4.69 14.10
N GLY A 134 7.75 5.83 14.59
CA GLY A 134 8.57 6.99 14.95
C GLY A 134 9.21 7.66 13.75
N PHE A 135 8.58 7.61 12.59
CA PHE A 135 9.06 8.29 11.38
C PHE A 135 8.89 9.80 11.49
N PHE A 136 9.87 10.54 10.99
CA PHE A 136 9.73 11.93 10.60
C PHE A 136 9.14 12.00 9.20
N VAL A 137 8.11 12.85 8.99
CA VAL A 137 7.36 12.90 7.75
C VAL A 137 7.44 14.28 7.12
N GLU A 138 7.88 14.32 5.86
CA GLU A 138 7.81 15.50 5.00
C GLU A 138 6.75 15.31 3.93
N GLN A 139 6.08 16.40 3.57
CA GLN A 139 5.07 16.40 2.51
C GLN A 139 5.46 17.40 1.43
N THR A 140 5.39 16.95 0.16
CA THR A 140 5.63 17.79 -1.01
C THR A 140 4.67 17.39 -2.14
N THR A 141 4.42 18.29 -3.10
CA THR A 141 3.67 17.91 -4.30
C THR A 141 4.52 16.98 -5.15
N LEU A 142 4.02 15.78 -5.45
CA LEU A 142 4.64 14.84 -6.38
C LEU A 142 4.16 15.10 -7.81
N PHE A 143 2.83 15.07 -7.98
CA PHE A 143 2.18 15.35 -9.26
C PHE A 143 1.07 16.37 -9.08
N ASP A 144 1.20 17.49 -9.76
CA ASP A 144 0.22 18.58 -9.72
C ASP A 144 -0.94 18.30 -10.67
N LYS A 145 -2.17 18.60 -10.22
CA LYS A 145 -3.40 18.43 -10.98
C LYS A 145 -3.36 19.06 -12.36
N THR A 146 -2.83 20.27 -12.45
CA THR A 146 -2.82 21.03 -13.71
C THR A 146 -1.62 20.69 -14.57
N LEU A 147 -0.41 20.68 -13.97
CA LEU A 147 0.84 20.51 -14.70
C LEU A 147 1.02 19.08 -15.22
N HIS A 148 0.62 18.07 -14.43
CA HIS A 148 0.87 16.66 -14.75
C HIS A 148 -0.35 15.92 -15.24
N PHE A 149 -1.53 16.27 -14.71
CA PHE A 149 -2.78 15.57 -15.03
C PHE A 149 -3.70 16.31 -15.98
N ALA A 150 -3.36 17.55 -16.39
CA ALA A 150 -4.21 18.38 -17.22
C ALA A 150 -5.66 18.53 -16.68
N GLY A 151 -5.79 18.58 -15.35
CA GLY A 151 -7.07 18.68 -14.64
C GLY A 151 -7.87 17.37 -14.51
N ARG A 152 -7.36 16.24 -15.02
CA ARG A 152 -8.09 14.96 -15.06
C ARG A 152 -7.99 14.13 -13.79
N HIS A 153 -7.04 14.44 -12.93
CA HIS A 153 -6.81 13.76 -11.65
C HIS A 153 -6.50 14.80 -10.57
N GLU A 154 -6.73 14.47 -9.30
CA GLU A 154 -6.33 15.34 -8.20
C GLU A 154 -4.81 15.37 -8.05
N THR A 155 -4.31 16.42 -7.37
CA THR A 155 -2.89 16.51 -7.01
C THR A 155 -2.49 15.32 -6.14
N GLU A 156 -1.34 14.72 -6.44
CA GLU A 156 -0.72 13.70 -5.63
C GLU A 156 0.33 14.33 -4.71
N VAL A 157 0.12 14.24 -3.41
CA VAL A 157 1.04 14.72 -2.37
C VAL A 157 1.94 13.57 -1.95
N LEU A 158 3.24 13.74 -2.10
CA LEU A 158 4.24 12.81 -1.61
C LEU A 158 4.39 12.92 -0.10
N TYR A 159 4.25 11.81 0.58
CA TYR A 159 4.60 11.63 1.99
C TYR A 159 5.93 10.87 2.04
N ARG A 160 6.98 11.54 2.47
CA ARG A 160 8.30 10.93 2.67
C ARG A 160 8.52 10.73 4.16
N ALA A 161 8.61 9.49 4.59
CA ALA A 161 8.82 9.10 5.96
C ALA A 161 10.21 8.49 6.15
N THR A 162 11.00 9.11 7.03
CA THR A 162 12.39 8.71 7.31
C THR A 162 12.56 8.46 8.81
N LEU A 163 13.35 7.46 9.17
CA LEU A 163 13.74 7.30 10.58
C LEU A 163 14.68 8.45 10.97
N PRO A 164 14.56 8.97 12.22
CA PRO A 164 15.52 9.93 12.72
C PRO A 164 16.93 9.34 12.60
N SER A 165 17.86 10.11 12.05
CA SER A 165 19.27 9.72 12.07
C SER A 165 19.70 9.57 13.52
N VAL A 166 20.12 8.35 13.91
CA VAL A 166 20.77 8.15 15.21
C VAL A 166 22.06 8.95 15.14
N ALA A 167 22.11 10.10 15.82
CA ALA A 167 23.34 10.84 15.97
C ALA A 167 24.32 9.90 16.70
N THR A 168 25.29 9.39 15.97
CA THR A 168 26.43 8.65 16.54
C THR A 168 27.17 9.66 17.42
N ARG A 169 27.04 9.47 18.75
CA ARG A 169 27.86 10.21 19.72
C ARG A 169 29.25 9.61 19.76
#